data_fbaa64639bee4e3bc2cccce9581d78b9
#
_entry.id   fbaa64639bee4e3bc2cccce9581d78b9
#
_cell.length_a   1.000
_cell.length_b   1.000
_cell.length_c   1.000
_cell.angle_alpha   90.00
_cell.angle_beta   90.00
_cell.angle_gamma   90.00
#
_symmetry.space_group_name_H-M   'P 1'
#
loop_
_entity.id
_entity.type
_entity.pdbx_description
1 polymer ?
#
loop_
_entity_poly.entity_id
_entity_poly.type
_entity_poly.pdbx_seq_one_letter_code
_entity_poly.pdbx_strand_id
1 'polypeptide(L)'
;MLMMLSLLCLAGCQREAADDDVAELSGKIFVFNYRVAQATYLVTLRRLRPLPEGGVVEASFEDPRGGPPLTVQQRLFPVMEKIVLESPPVHCVKKGKPYGVAIRLLDPQGDERQTIETTIASNVDQDVLPAKPLSLGPAYDRNPEVFRLDGSTEFSPENCPT
;
A
#
# COMPACT_ATOMS: atom_id res chain seq x y z
N MET A 1 -25.37 -41.89 -23.61
CA MET A 1 -25.22 -40.43 -23.54
C MET A 1 -24.45 -40.13 -22.25
N LEU A 2 -23.13 -40.05 -22.37
CA LEU A 2 -22.20 -39.98 -21.21
C LEU A 2 -21.82 -38.50 -21.00
N MET A 3 -22.31 -37.92 -19.93
CA MET A 3 -22.09 -36.50 -19.58
C MET A 3 -20.77 -36.39 -18.83
N MET A 4 -19.74 -35.88 -19.51
CA MET A 4 -18.40 -35.67 -18.97
C MET A 4 -18.38 -34.34 -18.19
N LEU A 5 -18.34 -34.42 -16.85
CA LEU A 5 -18.31 -33.30 -15.95
C LEU A 5 -16.85 -32.82 -15.83
N SER A 6 -16.50 -31.73 -16.54
CA SER A 6 -15.18 -31.11 -16.45
C SER A 6 -15.05 -30.32 -15.14
N LEU A 7 -14.25 -30.85 -14.21
CA LEU A 7 -13.83 -30.17 -13.00
C LEU A 7 -12.75 -29.12 -13.38
N LEU A 8 -13.11 -27.83 -13.41
CA LEU A 8 -12.13 -26.74 -13.48
C LEU A 8 -11.47 -26.60 -12.10
N CYS A 9 -10.22 -27.08 -11.99
CA CYS A 9 -9.36 -26.75 -10.86
C CYS A 9 -8.90 -25.28 -10.99
N LEU A 10 -9.47 -24.40 -10.19
CA LEU A 10 -8.92 -23.08 -9.92
C LEU A 10 -7.65 -23.26 -9.07
N ALA A 11 -6.50 -23.41 -9.73
CA ALA A 11 -5.21 -23.33 -9.07
C ALA A 11 -4.96 -21.87 -8.69
N GLY A 12 -5.34 -21.48 -7.49
CA GLY A 12 -4.88 -20.24 -6.86
C GLY A 12 -3.37 -20.37 -6.66
N CYS A 13 -2.58 -19.66 -7.45
CA CYS A 13 -1.14 -19.54 -7.24
C CYS A 13 -0.89 -18.79 -5.93
N GLN A 14 -0.91 -19.47 -4.80
CA GLN A 14 -0.17 -19.07 -3.62
C GLN A 14 1.29 -19.44 -3.91
N ARG A 15 2.14 -18.45 -4.12
CA ARG A 15 3.57 -18.65 -4.21
C ARG A 15 4.04 -19.09 -2.83
N GLU A 16 4.37 -20.37 -2.67
CA GLU A 16 5.09 -20.84 -1.46
C GLU A 16 6.42 -20.10 -1.38
N ALA A 17 6.81 -19.67 -0.17
CA ALA A 17 8.11 -19.03 0.06
C ALA A 17 9.22 -19.98 -0.42
N ALA A 18 10.14 -19.46 -1.23
CA ALA A 18 11.31 -20.23 -1.66
C ALA A 18 12.23 -20.49 -0.45
N ASP A 19 12.98 -21.58 -0.50
CA ASP A 19 13.89 -21.95 0.60
C ASP A 19 14.93 -20.88 0.93
N ASP A 20 15.16 -19.91 0.03
CA ASP A 20 16.10 -18.80 0.22
C ASP A 20 15.45 -17.46 0.61
N ASP A 21 14.11 -17.38 0.67
CA ASP A 21 13.42 -16.15 1.00
C ASP A 21 13.76 -15.67 2.42
N VAL A 22 14.07 -14.38 2.54
CA VAL A 22 14.40 -13.73 3.82
C VAL A 22 13.18 -13.10 4.49
N ALA A 23 12.14 -12.81 3.72
CA ALA A 23 10.88 -12.26 4.20
C ALA A 23 9.71 -12.73 3.33
N GLU A 24 8.50 -12.69 3.88
CA GLU A 24 7.27 -12.96 3.15
C GLU A 24 6.24 -11.85 3.37
N LEU A 25 5.34 -11.69 2.41
CA LEU A 25 4.21 -10.78 2.52
C LEU A 25 3.22 -11.30 3.59
N SER A 26 3.03 -10.54 4.66
CA SER A 26 2.11 -10.89 5.76
C SER A 26 0.87 -10.01 5.83
N GLY A 27 0.87 -8.86 5.17
CA GLY A 27 -0.28 -7.97 5.10
C GLY A 27 -0.13 -6.92 4.01
N LYS A 28 -1.27 -6.54 3.42
CA LYS A 28 -1.35 -5.47 2.43
C LYS A 28 -2.73 -4.84 2.45
N ILE A 29 -2.79 -3.52 2.50
CA ILE A 29 -4.05 -2.77 2.58
C ILE A 29 -3.88 -1.33 2.08
N PHE A 30 -4.98 -0.70 1.66
CA PHE A 30 -5.08 0.75 1.62
C PHE A 30 -5.54 1.29 2.97
N VAL A 31 -4.91 2.36 3.43
CA VAL A 31 -5.32 3.11 4.62
C VAL A 31 -5.93 4.44 4.16
N PHE A 32 -7.17 4.71 4.55
CA PHE A 32 -7.88 5.96 4.28
C PHE A 32 -7.99 6.76 5.57
N ASN A 33 -7.26 7.88 5.65
CA ASN A 33 -7.26 8.75 6.82
C ASN A 33 -8.12 9.99 6.57
N TYR A 34 -9.35 9.98 7.08
CA TYR A 34 -10.31 11.07 6.93
C TYR A 34 -9.84 12.39 7.53
N ARG A 35 -9.08 12.35 8.63
CA ARG A 35 -8.64 13.57 9.33
C ARG A 35 -7.74 14.42 8.46
N VAL A 36 -6.84 13.79 7.73
CA VAL A 36 -5.86 14.47 6.88
C VAL A 36 -6.19 14.33 5.39
N ALA A 37 -7.33 13.71 5.06
CA ALA A 37 -7.78 13.47 3.68
C ALA A 37 -6.74 12.78 2.82
N GLN A 38 -6.10 11.74 3.35
CA GLN A 38 -5.04 11.01 2.65
C GLN A 38 -5.33 9.51 2.59
N ALA A 39 -4.95 8.91 1.48
CA ALA A 39 -4.86 7.47 1.34
C ALA A 39 -3.39 7.06 1.16
N THR A 40 -3.00 5.91 1.71
CA THR A 40 -1.67 5.33 1.53
C THR A 40 -1.79 3.83 1.30
N TYR A 41 -0.80 3.24 0.63
CA TYR A 41 -0.56 1.81 0.68
C TYR A 41 0.15 1.48 1.99
N LEU A 42 -0.24 0.40 2.62
CA LEU A 42 0.48 -0.17 3.75
C LEU A 42 0.76 -1.65 3.46
N VAL A 43 2.03 -2.00 3.42
CA VAL A 43 2.48 -3.38 3.21
C VAL A 43 3.30 -3.82 4.41
N THR A 44 3.05 -5.03 4.88
CA THR A 44 3.79 -5.63 5.98
C THR A 44 4.45 -6.91 5.51
N LEU A 45 5.77 -7.00 5.72
CA LEU A 45 6.52 -8.22 5.53
C LEU A 45 6.82 -8.84 6.90
N ARG A 46 6.75 -10.16 6.98
CA ARG A 46 7.23 -10.96 8.11
C ARG A 46 8.60 -11.52 7.78
N ARG A 47 9.55 -11.35 8.69
CA ARG A 47 10.87 -11.94 8.56
C ARG A 47 10.80 -13.47 8.65
N LEU A 48 11.47 -14.14 7.72
CA LEU A 48 11.66 -15.60 7.73
C LEU A 48 13.08 -15.98 8.20
N ARG A 49 14.07 -15.12 7.90
CA ARG A 49 15.49 -15.33 8.20
C ARG A 49 16.13 -14.05 8.74
N PRO A 50 17.31 -14.13 9.34
CA PRO A 50 18.03 -12.93 9.77
C PRO A 50 18.21 -11.95 8.63
N LEU A 51 17.85 -10.69 8.88
CA LEU A 51 18.04 -9.62 7.91
C LEU A 51 19.52 -9.19 7.91
N PRO A 52 20.08 -8.84 6.75
CA PRO A 52 21.45 -8.32 6.69
C PRO A 52 21.51 -6.96 7.40
N GLU A 53 22.46 -6.81 8.33
CA GLU A 53 22.71 -5.53 8.98
C GLU A 53 23.18 -4.51 7.95
N GLY A 54 22.51 -3.35 7.89
CA GLY A 54 22.81 -2.29 6.92
C GLY A 54 22.21 -2.52 5.52
N GLY A 55 21.48 -3.61 5.32
CA GLY A 55 20.68 -3.79 4.10
C GLY A 55 19.53 -2.78 4.01
N VAL A 56 18.91 -2.72 2.84
CA VAL A 56 17.82 -1.80 2.52
C VAL A 56 16.66 -2.56 1.93
N VAL A 57 15.44 -2.20 2.30
CA VAL A 57 14.24 -2.57 1.57
C VAL A 57 13.75 -1.37 0.77
N GLU A 58 13.49 -1.59 -0.51
CA GLU A 58 12.89 -0.63 -1.42
C GLU A 58 11.50 -1.10 -1.81
N ALA A 59 10.51 -0.23 -1.74
CA ALA A 59 9.18 -0.52 -2.26
C ALA A 59 8.79 0.50 -3.32
N SER A 60 8.19 0.00 -4.39
CA SER A 60 7.66 0.77 -5.51
C SER A 60 6.16 0.50 -5.61
N PHE A 61 5.36 1.54 -5.49
CA PHE A 61 3.90 1.49 -5.53
C PHE A 61 3.39 2.16 -6.80
N GLU A 62 2.45 1.52 -7.50
CA GLU A 62 1.78 2.13 -8.64
C GLU A 62 1.05 3.42 -8.20
N ASP A 63 1.21 4.52 -8.94
CA ASP A 63 0.42 5.73 -8.72
C ASP A 63 -0.98 5.55 -9.31
N PRO A 64 -2.07 5.62 -8.49
CA PRO A 64 -3.43 5.46 -8.99
C PRO A 64 -3.86 6.51 -10.02
N ARG A 65 -3.20 7.68 -10.06
CA ARG A 65 -3.40 8.71 -11.09
C ARG A 65 -2.72 8.39 -12.41
N GLY A 66 -1.86 7.38 -12.43
CA GLY A 66 -0.90 7.15 -13.51
C GLY A 66 0.31 8.08 -13.39
N GLY A 67 1.45 7.66 -13.86
CA GLY A 67 2.71 8.38 -13.70
C GLY A 67 3.82 7.47 -13.19
N PRO A 68 4.96 8.05 -12.78
CA PRO A 68 6.04 7.26 -12.23
C PRO A 68 5.62 6.61 -10.90
N PRO A 69 6.10 5.41 -10.61
CA PRO A 69 5.83 4.75 -9.35
C PRO A 69 6.30 5.58 -8.15
N LEU A 70 5.57 5.49 -7.04
CA LEU A 70 5.96 6.09 -5.77
C LEU A 70 6.91 5.14 -5.05
N THR A 71 8.10 5.62 -4.70
CA THR A 71 9.14 4.79 -4.08
C THR A 71 9.43 5.18 -2.64
N VAL A 72 9.67 4.18 -1.81
CA VAL A 72 10.17 4.35 -0.44
C VAL A 72 11.34 3.43 -0.19
N GLN A 73 12.24 3.85 0.67
CA GLN A 73 13.37 3.05 1.13
C GLN A 73 13.43 3.04 2.64
N GLN A 74 13.75 1.89 3.22
CA GLN A 74 13.92 1.74 4.64
C GLN A 74 15.15 0.87 4.93
N ARG A 75 15.97 1.32 5.90
CA ARG A 75 17.11 0.55 6.37
C ARG A 75 16.62 -0.68 7.16
N LEU A 76 17.24 -1.81 6.92
CA LEU A 76 17.00 -3.04 7.64
C LEU A 76 17.86 -3.13 8.90
N PHE A 77 17.26 -3.60 10.00
CA PHE A 77 17.95 -3.88 11.25
C PHE A 77 17.70 -5.33 11.65
N PRO A 78 18.73 -6.05 12.18
CA PRO A 78 18.62 -7.47 12.53
C PRO A 78 17.51 -7.80 13.54
N VAL A 79 17.13 -6.81 14.38
CA VAL A 79 16.08 -6.97 15.40
C VAL A 79 14.64 -6.87 14.85
N MET A 80 14.48 -6.43 13.60
CA MET A 80 13.15 -6.29 13.02
C MET A 80 12.52 -7.68 12.76
N GLU A 81 11.38 -7.95 13.38
CA GLU A 81 10.56 -9.13 13.08
C GLU A 81 9.56 -8.85 11.96
N LYS A 82 9.16 -7.58 11.83
CA LYS A 82 8.28 -7.08 10.78
C LYS A 82 8.87 -5.85 10.11
N ILE A 83 8.67 -5.75 8.81
CA ILE A 83 9.01 -4.57 8.01
C ILE A 83 7.69 -4.00 7.53
N VAL A 84 7.41 -2.75 7.91
CA VAL A 84 6.21 -2.03 7.50
C VAL A 84 6.60 -0.96 6.50
N LEU A 85 6.04 -1.02 5.30
CA LEU A 85 6.30 -0.10 4.21
C LEU A 85 5.03 0.67 3.91
N GLU A 86 5.07 1.97 4.08
CA GLU A 86 3.97 2.87 3.79
C GLU A 86 4.36 3.79 2.62
N SER A 87 3.48 3.91 1.63
CA SER A 87 3.71 4.80 0.50
C SER A 87 3.58 6.27 0.91
N PRO A 88 4.11 7.22 0.12
CA PRO A 88 3.61 8.58 0.12
C PRO A 88 2.09 8.60 -0.08
N PRO A 89 1.40 9.72 0.27
CA PRO A 89 -0.02 9.87 0.00
C PRO A 89 -0.36 9.62 -1.46
N VAL A 90 -1.42 8.85 -1.69
CA VAL A 90 -1.95 8.54 -3.03
C VAL A 90 -3.34 9.14 -3.20
N HIS A 91 -3.71 9.32 -4.47
CA HIS A 91 -4.96 9.95 -4.85
C HIS A 91 -5.68 9.12 -5.92
N CYS A 92 -7.01 9.25 -5.95
CA CYS A 92 -7.83 8.64 -7.00
C CYS A 92 -7.83 7.10 -7.02
N VAL A 93 -7.69 6.49 -5.85
CA VAL A 93 -7.83 5.04 -5.71
C VAL A 93 -9.24 4.62 -6.10
N LYS A 94 -9.37 3.65 -7.01
CA LYS A 94 -10.65 3.09 -7.47
C LYS A 94 -10.93 1.75 -6.84
N LYS A 95 -12.16 1.58 -6.38
CA LYS A 95 -12.65 0.30 -5.84
C LYS A 95 -12.43 -0.86 -6.81
N GLY A 96 -11.89 -1.95 -6.30
CA GLY A 96 -11.72 -3.20 -7.04
C GLY A 96 -10.62 -3.18 -8.10
N LYS A 97 -10.02 -2.01 -8.41
CA LYS A 97 -8.87 -1.95 -9.31
C LYS A 97 -7.63 -2.49 -8.59
N PRO A 98 -6.92 -3.48 -9.14
CA PRO A 98 -5.63 -3.92 -8.61
C PRO A 98 -4.53 -2.90 -8.98
N TYR A 99 -3.71 -2.55 -8.01
CA TYR A 99 -2.53 -1.68 -8.18
C TYR A 99 -1.27 -2.43 -7.84
N GLY A 100 -0.25 -2.33 -8.69
CA GLY A 100 1.01 -3.03 -8.55
C GLY A 100 1.87 -2.52 -7.39
N VAL A 101 2.54 -3.46 -6.72
CA VAL A 101 3.57 -3.17 -5.71
C VAL A 101 4.73 -4.12 -5.93
N ALA A 102 5.94 -3.57 -6.07
CA ALA A 102 7.18 -4.31 -6.14
C ALA A 102 8.07 -3.95 -4.95
N ILE A 103 8.62 -4.96 -4.28
CA ILE A 103 9.46 -4.80 -3.09
C ILE A 103 10.77 -5.54 -3.32
N ARG A 104 11.89 -4.86 -3.12
CA ARG A 104 13.23 -5.41 -3.26
C ARG A 104 13.97 -5.35 -1.93
N LEU A 105 14.52 -6.47 -1.50
CA LEU A 105 15.40 -6.54 -0.34
C LEU A 105 16.84 -6.60 -0.84
N LEU A 106 17.63 -5.62 -0.45
CA LEU A 106 19.02 -5.45 -0.85
C LEU A 106 19.93 -5.68 0.33
N ASP A 107 21.09 -6.28 0.10
CA ASP A 107 22.14 -6.37 1.10
C ASP A 107 22.92 -5.05 1.23
N PRO A 108 23.89 -4.95 2.17
CA PRO A 108 24.69 -3.72 2.34
C PRO A 108 25.56 -3.35 1.14
N GLN A 109 25.80 -4.30 0.23
CA GLN A 109 26.55 -4.09 -1.02
C GLN A 109 25.64 -3.58 -2.13
N GLY A 110 24.30 -3.62 -1.91
CA GLY A 110 23.30 -3.25 -2.90
C GLY A 110 22.86 -4.40 -3.80
N ASP A 111 23.33 -5.62 -3.51
CA ASP A 111 22.93 -6.80 -4.26
C ASP A 111 21.51 -7.24 -3.85
N GLU A 112 20.70 -7.57 -4.85
CA GLU A 112 19.32 -8.02 -4.63
C GLU A 112 19.30 -9.43 -4.03
N ARG A 113 18.69 -9.54 -2.84
CA ARG A 113 18.52 -10.80 -2.13
C ARG A 113 17.16 -11.43 -2.39
N GLN A 114 16.15 -10.60 -2.60
CA GLN A 114 14.79 -11.06 -2.85
C GLN A 114 13.96 -9.94 -3.48
N THR A 115 13.07 -10.33 -4.40
CA THR A 115 12.02 -9.46 -4.94
C THR A 115 10.65 -10.08 -4.67
N ILE A 116 9.72 -9.27 -4.16
CA ILE A 116 8.32 -9.63 -3.91
C ILE A 116 7.44 -8.73 -4.76
N GLU A 117 6.67 -9.32 -5.67
CA GLU A 117 5.67 -8.61 -6.46
C GLU A 117 4.26 -8.98 -6.00
N THR A 118 3.40 -7.99 -5.89
CA THR A 118 2.00 -8.19 -5.48
C THR A 118 1.11 -7.10 -6.05
N THR A 119 -0.19 -7.25 -5.85
CA THR A 119 -1.18 -6.19 -6.13
C THR A 119 -2.02 -5.93 -4.90
N ILE A 120 -2.51 -4.69 -4.76
CA ILE A 120 -3.43 -4.30 -3.70
C ILE A 120 -4.67 -3.69 -4.35
N ALA A 121 -5.86 -4.11 -3.92
CA ALA A 121 -7.11 -3.51 -4.34
C ALA A 121 -7.85 -2.92 -3.14
N SER A 122 -8.54 -1.80 -3.34
CA SER A 122 -9.38 -1.18 -2.33
C SER A 122 -10.81 -1.71 -2.41
N ASN A 123 -11.47 -1.82 -1.26
CA ASN A 123 -12.90 -2.14 -1.16
C ASN A 123 -13.81 -0.92 -1.37
N VAL A 124 -13.23 0.28 -1.41
CA VAL A 124 -13.95 1.55 -1.58
C VAL A 124 -13.20 2.43 -2.58
N ASP A 125 -13.93 3.35 -3.21
CA ASP A 125 -13.32 4.43 -3.97
C ASP A 125 -12.76 5.50 -3.02
N GLN A 126 -11.76 6.27 -3.45
CA GLN A 126 -11.18 7.33 -2.61
C GLN A 126 -12.12 8.52 -2.40
N ASP A 127 -13.21 8.61 -3.15
CA ASP A 127 -14.25 9.63 -2.96
C ASP A 127 -14.98 9.57 -1.60
N VAL A 128 -14.74 8.51 -0.83
CA VAL A 128 -15.12 8.47 0.60
C VAL A 128 -14.35 9.50 1.43
N LEU A 129 -13.19 9.97 0.96
CA LEU A 129 -12.42 11.03 1.62
C LEU A 129 -12.86 12.41 1.12
N PRO A 130 -12.89 13.44 1.99
CA PRO A 130 -13.00 14.81 1.54
C PRO A 130 -11.74 15.23 0.77
N ALA A 131 -11.86 16.20 -0.15
CA ALA A 131 -10.71 16.75 -0.88
C ALA A 131 -9.75 17.55 0.03
N LYS A 132 -10.25 18.03 1.17
CA LYS A 132 -9.48 18.82 2.13
C LYS A 132 -9.39 18.11 3.48
N PRO A 133 -8.24 18.24 4.19
CA PRO A 133 -8.13 17.73 5.55
C PRO A 133 -9.23 18.26 6.47
N LEU A 134 -9.80 17.42 7.30
CA LEU A 134 -10.78 17.86 8.33
C LEU A 134 -10.09 18.56 9.49
N SER A 135 -8.82 18.28 9.73
CA SER A 135 -8.03 18.88 10.79
C SER A 135 -6.64 19.28 10.30
N LEU A 136 -6.10 20.32 10.91
CA LEU A 136 -4.81 20.92 10.59
C LEU A 136 -3.88 20.87 11.80
N GLY A 137 -2.57 20.80 11.51
CA GLY A 137 -1.52 20.85 12.51
C GLY A 137 -1.46 19.68 13.49
N PRO A 138 -0.47 19.67 14.38
CA PRO A 138 -0.24 18.56 15.31
C PRO A 138 -1.30 18.47 16.42
N ALA A 139 -2.02 19.58 16.69
CA ALA A 139 -3.13 19.62 17.65
C ALA A 139 -4.48 19.16 17.07
N TYR A 140 -4.52 18.85 15.77
CA TYR A 140 -5.74 18.47 15.04
C TYR A 140 -6.83 19.53 15.12
N ASP A 141 -6.50 20.80 14.97
CA ASP A 141 -7.45 21.90 14.92
C ASP A 141 -8.41 21.73 13.74
N ARG A 142 -9.66 22.13 13.92
CA ARG A 142 -10.66 22.07 12.85
C ARG A 142 -10.23 22.93 11.66
N ASN A 143 -10.29 22.36 10.45
CA ASN A 143 -9.97 23.11 9.25
C ASN A 143 -11.08 24.13 8.92
N PRO A 144 -10.80 25.46 8.94
CA PRO A 144 -11.82 26.49 8.66
C PRO A 144 -12.29 26.51 7.21
N GLU A 145 -11.52 25.90 6.29
CA GLU A 145 -11.95 25.74 4.90
C GLU A 145 -13.02 24.68 4.72
N VAL A 146 -13.11 23.72 5.66
CA VAL A 146 -14.12 22.67 5.67
C VAL A 146 -15.26 23.04 6.62
N PHE A 147 -14.95 23.56 7.80
CA PHE A 147 -15.92 23.94 8.84
C PHE A 147 -15.99 25.47 8.94
N ARG A 148 -16.92 26.07 8.20
CA ARG A 148 -17.05 27.52 8.13
C ARG A 148 -17.66 28.13 9.41
N LEU A 149 -17.43 29.42 9.62
CA LEU A 149 -17.92 30.14 10.80
C LEU A 149 -19.47 30.25 10.84
N ASP A 150 -20.12 30.18 9.69
CA ASP A 150 -21.56 30.16 9.55
C ASP A 150 -22.23 28.80 9.90
N GLY A 151 -21.40 27.80 10.28
CA GLY A 151 -21.84 26.46 10.60
C GLY A 151 -21.99 25.55 9.39
N SER A 152 -21.77 26.03 8.16
CA SER A 152 -21.76 25.19 6.97
C SER A 152 -20.50 24.35 6.90
N THR A 153 -20.60 23.20 6.21
CA THR A 153 -19.48 22.27 6.00
C THR A 153 -19.34 21.94 4.53
N GLU A 154 -18.09 21.71 4.07
CA GLU A 154 -17.79 21.26 2.72
C GLU A 154 -16.97 19.97 2.76
N PHE A 155 -17.58 18.86 2.33
CA PHE A 155 -16.97 17.53 2.27
C PHE A 155 -16.86 17.02 0.84
N SER A 156 -16.75 17.93 -0.13
CA SER A 156 -16.59 17.52 -1.54
C SER A 156 -15.41 16.56 -1.69
N PRO A 157 -15.59 15.43 -2.38
CA PRO A 157 -14.48 14.53 -2.65
C PRO A 157 -13.50 15.15 -3.65
N GLU A 158 -12.31 14.55 -3.76
CA GLU A 158 -11.33 14.96 -4.77
C GLU A 158 -11.86 14.65 -6.18
N ASN A 159 -11.66 15.60 -7.13
CA ASN A 159 -11.96 15.37 -8.53
C ASN A 159 -10.89 14.47 -9.15
N CYS A 160 -11.26 13.24 -9.45
CA CYS A 160 -10.38 12.28 -10.10
C CYS A 160 -10.67 12.23 -11.60
N PRO A 161 -9.63 12.12 -12.45
CA PRO A 161 -9.82 11.89 -13.87
C PRO A 161 -10.56 10.57 -14.10
N THR A 162 -11.48 10.59 -15.04
CA THR A 162 -12.27 9.43 -15.50
C THR A 162 -11.44 8.53 -16.41
#